data_a65893a31b45f6e5674eb4705e761553
#
_entry.id   a65893a31b45f6e5674eb4705e761553
#
_cell.length_a   1.000
_cell.length_b   1.000
_cell.length_c   1.000
_cell.angle_alpha   90.00
_cell.angle_beta   90.00
_cell.angle_gamma   90.00
#
_symmetry.space_group_name_H-M   'P 1'
#
loop_
_entity.id
_entity.type
_entity.pdbx_description
1 polymer ?
#
loop_
_entity_poly.entity_id
_entity_poly.type
_entity_poly.pdbx_seq_one_letter_code
_entity_poly.pdbx_strand_id
1 'polypeptide(L)'
;MNPALQLGIIFAMAIAHSGAQGTVTKSSDHQREVALALEQQGKYAEAETAWRADLKAHPSRPEPYAHLGLLEAQQEHYKEAVPLYRKALALNPNVPALRLNLGLALFKGGELKGALHEFAILLKSAAPDSPEAQRLTILTGMAHYGLTDYAEAVPLLKQAAARDQQNLPLRLALAHSCLWSKQLQCVLDVYHEILTLNSESAEADMLAGEALDEMKDSAGATKMFRAAVQANPKEPNVHFGLGYLLWTQKIYPEAAKEFQAELANDPDHAQSMLYLADANLQMNQPEVALPLLQKVVKLDPSQSLAHLDLGIIYSDSGKNDDAMRELTLAAKLKPDEVNVHWRLGRLYRTLGKKDEAKVEFDKASSLNKAVDEDLLKKMGNTHPRAAETKVPQADPTNP
;
A
#
# COMPACT_ATOMS: atom_id res chain seq x y z
N MET A 1 -1.81 -3.09 -10.67
CA MET A 1 -1.32 -1.75 -11.11
C MET A 1 -2.29 -0.73 -10.53
N ASN A 2 -1.83 0.10 -9.62
CA ASN A 2 -2.66 1.00 -8.81
C ASN A 2 -3.26 2.12 -9.70
N PRO A 3 -4.59 2.25 -9.85
CA PRO A 3 -5.21 3.25 -10.74
C PRO A 3 -4.92 4.71 -10.34
N ALA A 4 -4.49 4.97 -9.11
CA ALA A 4 -4.12 6.31 -8.62
C ALA A 4 -2.93 6.96 -9.36
N LEU A 5 -2.20 6.24 -10.20
CA LEU A 5 -1.02 6.72 -10.93
C LEU A 5 -1.31 7.29 -12.33
N GLN A 6 -2.58 7.35 -12.75
CA GLN A 6 -2.96 7.95 -14.05
C GLN A 6 -3.15 9.48 -13.99
N LEU A 7 -2.26 10.20 -13.33
CA LEU A 7 -2.15 11.65 -13.54
C LEU A 7 -1.68 11.89 -14.98
N GLY A 8 -2.48 12.60 -15.79
CA GLY A 8 -2.13 13.01 -17.13
C GLY A 8 -0.92 13.96 -17.13
N ILE A 9 0.29 13.38 -17.04
CA ILE A 9 1.55 14.10 -16.95
C ILE A 9 2.00 14.42 -18.38
N ILE A 10 1.88 15.68 -18.77
CA ILE A 10 2.40 16.19 -20.05
C ILE A 10 3.88 16.50 -19.85
N PHE A 11 4.75 15.85 -20.62
CA PHE A 11 6.17 16.20 -20.68
C PHE A 11 6.33 17.61 -21.23
N ALA A 12 7.10 18.47 -20.55
CA ALA A 12 7.29 19.85 -20.94
C ALA A 12 8.24 19.96 -22.16
N MET A 13 7.76 20.54 -23.26
CA MET A 13 8.57 20.84 -24.45
C MET A 13 9.42 22.12 -24.35
N ALA A 14 9.66 22.67 -23.18
CA ALA A 14 10.42 23.90 -23.05
C ALA A 14 11.93 23.59 -22.96
N ILE A 15 12.58 23.45 -24.12
CA ILE A 15 14.02 23.60 -24.20
C ILE A 15 14.29 25.05 -24.62
N ALA A 16 14.82 25.86 -23.69
CA ALA A 16 15.14 27.26 -23.95
C ALA A 16 16.20 27.35 -25.05
N HIS A 17 15.89 28.07 -26.14
CA HIS A 17 16.85 28.42 -27.17
C HIS A 17 17.82 29.45 -26.58
N SER A 18 18.96 29.02 -26.05
CA SER A 18 20.04 29.94 -25.75
C SER A 18 20.80 30.24 -27.05
N GLY A 19 20.51 31.38 -27.64
CA GLY A 19 21.25 31.90 -28.79
C GLY A 19 22.68 32.23 -28.41
N ALA A 20 23.61 31.33 -28.64
CA ALA A 20 25.03 31.63 -28.73
C ALA A 20 25.39 31.82 -30.22
N GLN A 21 25.56 33.06 -30.65
CA GLN A 21 26.11 33.38 -31.98
C GLN A 21 27.62 33.01 -31.99
N GLY A 22 27.90 31.84 -32.52
CA GLY A 22 29.24 31.43 -32.93
C GLY A 22 29.14 30.91 -34.37
N THR A 23 30.09 31.32 -35.25
CA THR A 23 30.18 30.92 -36.65
C THR A 23 30.21 29.39 -36.82
N VAL A 24 29.06 28.78 -37.10
CA VAL A 24 28.85 27.35 -37.20
C VAL A 24 28.66 26.96 -38.65
N THR A 25 29.32 25.87 -39.03
CA THR A 25 29.29 25.27 -40.37
C THR A 25 27.86 24.91 -40.78
N LYS A 26 27.37 25.43 -41.90
CA LYS A 26 26.00 25.32 -42.45
C LYS A 26 25.45 23.90 -42.61
N SER A 27 26.26 22.86 -42.46
CA SER A 27 25.84 21.46 -42.60
C SER A 27 25.35 20.82 -41.29
N SER A 28 25.84 21.28 -40.15
CA SER A 28 25.57 20.64 -38.86
C SER A 28 24.26 21.09 -38.20
N ASP A 29 23.80 22.31 -38.49
CA ASP A 29 22.52 22.81 -37.97
C ASP A 29 21.32 22.27 -38.77
N HIS A 30 21.57 21.80 -40.00
CA HIS A 30 20.51 21.24 -40.84
C HIS A 30 19.84 19.99 -40.27
N GLN A 31 20.59 19.04 -39.69
CA GLN A 31 20.02 17.83 -39.08
C GLN A 31 19.15 18.17 -37.87
N ARG A 32 19.57 19.13 -37.06
CA ARG A 32 18.81 19.66 -35.92
C ARG A 32 17.51 20.33 -36.38
N GLU A 33 17.57 21.21 -37.38
CA GLU A 33 16.39 21.89 -37.95
C GLU A 33 15.39 20.88 -38.53
N VAL A 34 15.88 19.88 -39.27
CA VAL A 34 15.06 18.78 -39.82
C VAL A 34 14.38 17.99 -38.66
N ALA A 35 15.12 17.63 -37.64
CA ALA A 35 14.59 16.86 -36.51
C ALA A 35 13.48 17.64 -35.78
N LEU A 36 13.69 18.93 -35.48
CA LEU A 36 12.68 19.80 -34.89
C LEU A 36 11.42 19.96 -35.75
N ALA A 37 11.61 20.14 -37.08
CA ALA A 37 10.49 20.22 -37.99
C ALA A 37 9.67 18.92 -38.08
N LEU A 38 10.33 17.76 -37.99
CA LEU A 38 9.67 16.46 -37.98
C LEU A 38 8.88 16.24 -36.65
N GLU A 39 9.43 16.65 -35.51
CA GLU A 39 8.69 16.62 -34.23
C GLU A 39 7.43 17.49 -34.30
N GLN A 40 7.54 18.71 -34.82
CA GLN A 40 6.40 19.61 -34.98
C GLN A 40 5.31 19.04 -35.91
N GLN A 41 5.70 18.19 -36.89
CA GLN A 41 4.79 17.47 -37.79
C GLN A 41 4.21 16.19 -37.16
N GLY A 42 4.65 15.80 -35.96
CA GLY A 42 4.27 14.52 -35.32
C GLY A 42 4.93 13.30 -35.93
N LYS A 43 5.96 13.47 -36.78
CA LYS A 43 6.71 12.40 -37.44
C LYS A 43 7.83 11.89 -36.53
N TYR A 44 7.45 11.29 -35.41
CA TYR A 44 8.39 10.96 -34.31
C TYR A 44 9.48 9.97 -34.70
N ALA A 45 9.17 8.93 -35.50
CA ALA A 45 10.18 7.96 -35.97
C ALA A 45 11.23 8.56 -36.89
N GLU A 46 10.80 9.50 -37.76
CA GLU A 46 11.71 10.22 -38.64
C GLU A 46 12.54 11.25 -37.83
N ALA A 47 11.92 11.94 -36.86
CA ALA A 47 12.60 12.84 -35.93
C ALA A 47 13.67 12.12 -35.10
N GLU A 48 13.35 10.94 -34.57
CA GLU A 48 14.32 10.10 -33.87
C GLU A 48 15.53 9.77 -34.70
N THR A 49 15.31 9.37 -35.94
CA THR A 49 16.39 9.10 -36.90
C THR A 49 17.27 10.33 -37.12
N ALA A 50 16.67 11.50 -37.29
CA ALA A 50 17.39 12.76 -37.49
C ALA A 50 18.17 13.17 -36.22
N TRP A 51 17.57 13.02 -35.01
CA TRP A 51 18.28 13.26 -33.74
C TRP A 51 19.43 12.30 -33.49
N ARG A 52 19.30 11.03 -33.85
CA ARG A 52 20.40 10.05 -33.77
C ARG A 52 21.56 10.42 -34.75
N ALA A 53 21.23 10.97 -35.91
CA ALA A 53 22.25 11.47 -36.86
C ALA A 53 22.97 12.72 -36.30
N ASP A 54 22.24 13.68 -35.74
CA ASP A 54 22.85 14.86 -35.09
C ASP A 54 23.70 14.45 -33.87
N LEU A 55 23.21 13.52 -33.03
CA LEU A 55 23.97 12.98 -31.90
C LEU A 55 25.31 12.34 -32.34
N LYS A 56 25.29 11.61 -33.43
CA LYS A 56 26.53 11.01 -34.01
C LYS A 56 27.53 12.07 -34.45
N ALA A 57 27.03 13.16 -35.03
CA ALA A 57 27.85 14.28 -35.45
C ALA A 57 28.34 15.15 -34.27
N HIS A 58 27.54 15.29 -33.24
CA HIS A 58 27.74 16.21 -32.12
C HIS A 58 27.52 15.56 -30.77
N PRO A 59 28.31 14.58 -30.32
CA PRO A 59 28.07 13.80 -29.11
C PRO A 59 28.20 14.62 -27.79
N SER A 60 28.71 15.84 -27.88
CA SER A 60 28.81 16.77 -26.73
C SER A 60 27.65 17.77 -26.63
N ARG A 61 26.70 17.77 -27.55
CA ARG A 61 25.51 18.60 -27.47
C ARG A 61 24.46 17.96 -26.55
N PRO A 62 23.87 18.68 -25.57
CA PRO A 62 22.83 18.14 -24.70
C PRO A 62 21.48 17.94 -25.41
N GLU A 63 21.20 18.71 -26.43
CA GLU A 63 19.90 18.82 -27.11
C GLU A 63 19.46 17.50 -27.78
N PRO A 64 20.27 16.81 -28.59
CA PRO A 64 19.89 15.52 -29.17
C PRO A 64 19.55 14.46 -28.11
N TYR A 65 20.28 14.42 -27.00
CA TYR A 65 19.95 13.53 -25.89
C TYR A 65 18.61 13.86 -25.25
N ALA A 66 18.33 15.16 -25.06
CA ALA A 66 17.08 15.62 -24.46
C ALA A 66 15.86 15.28 -25.33
N HIS A 67 15.94 15.48 -26.64
CA HIS A 67 14.87 15.16 -27.57
C HIS A 67 14.68 13.66 -27.76
N LEU A 68 15.76 12.89 -27.90
CA LEU A 68 15.68 11.43 -27.91
C LEU A 68 15.04 10.89 -26.62
N GLY A 69 15.43 11.42 -25.45
CA GLY A 69 14.80 11.08 -24.17
C GLY A 69 13.31 11.42 -24.13
N LEU A 70 12.91 12.53 -24.74
CA LEU A 70 11.49 12.93 -24.84
C LEU A 70 10.71 11.95 -25.73
N LEU A 71 11.24 11.59 -26.88
CA LEU A 71 10.62 10.65 -27.82
C LEU A 71 10.46 9.25 -27.20
N GLU A 72 11.47 8.76 -26.49
CA GLU A 72 11.38 7.50 -25.75
C GLU A 72 10.32 7.58 -24.62
N ALA A 73 10.29 8.68 -23.85
CA ALA A 73 9.32 8.87 -22.79
C ALA A 73 7.87 8.99 -23.30
N GLN A 74 7.65 9.56 -24.48
CA GLN A 74 6.34 9.61 -25.13
C GLN A 74 5.83 8.23 -25.55
N GLN A 75 6.73 7.31 -25.85
CA GLN A 75 6.44 5.91 -26.13
C GLN A 75 6.38 5.04 -24.87
N GLU A 76 6.43 5.64 -23.68
CA GLU A 76 6.47 4.98 -22.38
C GLU A 76 7.73 4.12 -22.14
N HIS A 77 8.76 4.29 -22.97
CA HIS A 77 10.06 3.64 -22.81
C HIS A 77 10.93 4.39 -21.78
N TYR A 78 10.45 4.44 -20.54
CA TYR A 78 11.07 5.25 -19.48
C TYR A 78 12.48 4.79 -19.12
N LYS A 79 12.77 3.49 -19.22
CA LYS A 79 14.09 2.93 -18.93
C LYS A 79 15.14 3.40 -19.95
N GLU A 80 14.73 3.61 -21.17
CA GLU A 80 15.55 4.12 -22.29
C GLU A 80 15.68 5.65 -22.23
N ALA A 81 14.62 6.35 -21.81
CA ALA A 81 14.61 7.81 -21.65
C ALA A 81 15.54 8.31 -20.53
N VAL A 82 15.59 7.62 -19.40
CA VAL A 82 16.36 8.03 -18.21
C VAL A 82 17.84 8.24 -18.49
N PRO A 83 18.60 7.30 -19.12
CA PRO A 83 20.01 7.52 -19.42
C PRO A 83 20.24 8.68 -20.39
N LEU A 84 19.34 8.92 -21.34
CA LEU A 84 19.41 10.04 -22.27
C LEU A 84 19.28 11.37 -21.53
N TYR A 85 18.29 11.52 -20.68
CA TYR A 85 18.11 12.72 -19.85
C TYR A 85 19.28 12.94 -18.89
N ARG A 86 19.80 11.88 -18.26
CA ARG A 86 21.01 11.97 -17.41
C ARG A 86 22.21 12.48 -18.19
N LYS A 87 22.40 12.00 -19.43
CA LYS A 87 23.50 12.45 -20.28
C LYS A 87 23.33 13.91 -20.68
N ALA A 88 22.12 14.31 -21.07
CA ALA A 88 21.81 15.70 -21.39
C ALA A 88 22.08 16.64 -20.21
N LEU A 89 21.64 16.28 -18.99
CA LEU A 89 21.89 17.05 -17.77
C LEU A 89 23.38 17.09 -17.38
N ALA A 90 24.15 16.03 -17.63
CA ALA A 90 25.57 16.05 -17.41
C ALA A 90 26.30 17.04 -18.33
N LEU A 91 25.78 17.29 -19.54
CA LEU A 91 26.31 18.27 -20.49
C LEU A 91 25.80 19.68 -20.20
N ASN A 92 24.58 19.82 -19.72
CA ASN A 92 23.98 21.12 -19.31
C ASN A 92 23.10 20.95 -18.07
N PRO A 93 23.66 21.12 -16.85
CA PRO A 93 22.97 20.88 -15.57
C PRO A 93 21.89 21.92 -15.22
N ASN A 94 21.90 23.10 -15.87
CA ASN A 94 21.08 24.24 -15.51
C ASN A 94 19.80 24.35 -16.38
N VAL A 95 19.20 23.24 -16.79
CA VAL A 95 17.97 23.22 -17.57
C VAL A 95 16.84 22.60 -16.72
N PRO A 96 16.02 23.42 -16.06
CA PRO A 96 14.95 22.93 -15.15
C PRO A 96 13.97 21.98 -15.84
N ALA A 97 13.54 22.28 -17.08
CA ALA A 97 12.62 21.45 -17.85
C ALA A 97 13.18 20.04 -18.10
N LEU A 98 14.49 19.93 -18.36
CA LEU A 98 15.17 18.64 -18.58
C LEU A 98 15.22 17.80 -17.28
N ARG A 99 15.46 18.47 -16.14
CA ARG A 99 15.44 17.84 -14.82
C ARG A 99 14.02 17.36 -14.46
N LEU A 100 13.01 18.14 -14.80
CA LEU A 100 11.62 17.73 -14.62
C LEU A 100 11.29 16.50 -15.46
N ASN A 101 11.69 16.48 -16.73
CA ASN A 101 11.47 15.32 -17.61
C ASN A 101 12.19 14.06 -17.09
N LEU A 102 13.42 14.19 -16.59
CA LEU A 102 14.11 13.09 -15.91
C LEU A 102 13.32 12.60 -14.68
N GLY A 103 12.89 13.51 -13.81
CA GLY A 103 12.10 13.18 -12.63
C GLY A 103 10.79 12.46 -13.00
N LEU A 104 10.10 12.93 -14.05
CA LEU A 104 8.88 12.31 -14.54
C LEU A 104 9.12 10.92 -15.17
N ALA A 105 10.19 10.76 -15.92
CA ALA A 105 10.56 9.46 -16.51
C ALA A 105 10.91 8.44 -15.41
N LEU A 106 11.66 8.87 -14.39
CA LEU A 106 11.95 8.05 -13.20
C LEU A 106 10.68 7.68 -12.45
N PHE A 107 9.76 8.64 -12.24
CA PHE A 107 8.49 8.42 -11.55
C PHE A 107 7.63 7.40 -12.29
N LYS A 108 7.43 7.58 -13.59
CA LYS A 108 6.64 6.67 -14.43
C LYS A 108 7.31 5.31 -14.61
N GLY A 109 8.64 5.27 -14.65
CA GLY A 109 9.43 4.05 -14.70
C GLY A 109 9.52 3.28 -13.38
N GLY A 110 8.93 3.80 -12.29
CA GLY A 110 8.93 3.17 -10.97
C GLY A 110 10.21 3.40 -10.16
N GLU A 111 11.16 4.19 -10.65
CA GLU A 111 12.38 4.58 -9.92
C GLU A 111 12.09 5.76 -8.97
N LEU A 112 11.12 5.57 -8.05
CA LEU A 112 10.54 6.65 -7.26
C LEU A 112 11.56 7.40 -6.38
N LYS A 113 12.56 6.71 -5.82
CA LYS A 113 13.65 7.35 -5.05
C LYS A 113 14.47 8.31 -5.92
N GLY A 114 14.73 7.93 -7.16
CA GLY A 114 15.39 8.79 -8.14
C GLY A 114 14.53 10.01 -8.49
N ALA A 115 13.22 9.79 -8.69
CA ALA A 115 12.28 10.87 -8.94
C ALA A 115 12.25 11.90 -7.80
N LEU A 116 12.16 11.43 -6.55
CA LEU A 116 12.20 12.30 -5.35
C LEU A 116 13.47 13.15 -5.30
N HIS A 117 14.62 12.60 -5.66
CA HIS A 117 15.88 13.36 -5.73
C HIS A 117 15.78 14.53 -6.72
N GLU A 118 15.28 14.28 -7.92
CA GLU A 118 15.15 15.33 -8.96
C GLU A 118 14.08 16.38 -8.58
N PHE A 119 12.94 15.95 -8.03
CA PHE A 119 11.90 16.85 -7.56
C PHE A 119 12.36 17.72 -6.40
N ALA A 120 13.15 17.19 -5.46
CA ALA A 120 13.70 17.95 -4.35
C ALA A 120 14.65 19.08 -4.83
N ILE A 121 15.42 18.84 -5.89
CA ILE A 121 16.28 19.88 -6.48
C ILE A 121 15.42 20.98 -7.10
N LEU A 122 14.38 20.62 -7.83
CA LEU A 122 13.48 21.58 -8.47
C LEU A 122 12.68 22.38 -7.43
N LEU A 123 12.18 21.74 -6.37
CA LEU A 123 11.45 22.44 -5.30
C LEU A 123 12.27 23.51 -4.59
N LYS A 124 13.60 23.32 -4.46
CA LYS A 124 14.49 24.34 -3.87
C LYS A 124 14.58 25.62 -4.70
N SER A 125 14.36 25.53 -6.00
CA SER A 125 14.45 26.67 -6.93
C SER A 125 13.09 27.21 -7.36
N ALA A 126 12.01 26.46 -7.13
CA ALA A 126 10.66 26.88 -7.48
C ALA A 126 10.19 28.00 -6.54
N ALA A 127 9.51 29.01 -7.11
CA ALA A 127 8.89 30.04 -6.29
C ALA A 127 7.79 29.43 -5.41
N PRO A 128 7.72 29.76 -4.12
CA PRO A 128 6.65 29.30 -3.24
C PRO A 128 5.28 29.58 -3.86
N ASP A 129 4.37 28.61 -3.75
CA ASP A 129 2.99 28.70 -4.27
C ASP A 129 2.83 28.83 -5.79
N SER A 130 3.92 28.77 -6.56
CA SER A 130 3.85 28.73 -8.03
C SER A 130 3.17 27.45 -8.51
N PRO A 131 2.56 27.46 -9.73
CA PRO A 131 2.00 26.26 -10.34
C PRO A 131 3.02 25.11 -10.46
N GLU A 132 4.30 25.44 -10.67
CA GLU A 132 5.39 24.48 -10.70
C GLU A 132 5.63 23.84 -9.32
N ALA A 133 5.72 24.65 -8.26
CA ALA A 133 5.86 24.14 -6.89
C ALA A 133 4.67 23.25 -6.49
N GLN A 134 3.44 23.64 -6.88
CA GLN A 134 2.25 22.84 -6.63
C GLN A 134 2.31 21.49 -7.33
N ARG A 135 2.66 21.47 -8.62
CA ARG A 135 2.84 20.22 -9.39
C ARG A 135 3.90 19.33 -8.78
N LEU A 136 5.04 19.90 -8.39
CA LEU A 136 6.13 19.16 -7.75
C LEU A 136 5.72 18.61 -6.38
N THR A 137 4.91 19.33 -5.61
CA THR A 137 4.35 18.87 -4.33
C THR A 137 3.46 17.64 -4.54
N ILE A 138 2.57 17.66 -5.53
CA ILE A 138 1.74 16.49 -5.89
C ILE A 138 2.63 15.30 -6.26
N LEU A 139 3.59 15.50 -7.18
CA LEU A 139 4.49 14.45 -7.64
C LEU A 139 5.33 13.85 -6.52
N THR A 140 5.82 14.71 -5.61
CA THR A 140 6.60 14.27 -4.45
C THR A 140 5.73 13.48 -3.48
N GLY A 141 4.52 13.96 -3.17
CA GLY A 141 3.57 13.25 -2.32
C GLY A 141 3.17 11.89 -2.89
N MET A 142 2.89 11.84 -4.20
CA MET A 142 2.58 10.58 -4.89
C MET A 142 3.78 9.63 -4.98
N ALA A 143 5.01 10.14 -5.08
CA ALA A 143 6.21 9.31 -5.05
C ALA A 143 6.43 8.70 -3.65
N HIS A 144 6.24 9.45 -2.57
CA HIS A 144 6.25 8.91 -1.20
C HIS A 144 5.14 7.87 -1.00
N TYR A 145 3.91 8.15 -1.48
CA TYR A 145 2.82 7.17 -1.46
C TYR A 145 3.21 5.86 -2.17
N GLY A 146 3.79 5.95 -3.36
CA GLY A 146 4.25 4.77 -4.12
C GLY A 146 5.42 4.01 -3.47
N LEU A 147 6.22 4.67 -2.63
CA LEU A 147 7.28 4.07 -1.81
C LEU A 147 6.77 3.51 -0.48
N THR A 148 5.48 3.64 -0.19
CA THR A 148 4.88 3.32 1.11
C THR A 148 5.41 4.18 2.28
N ASP A 149 6.05 5.31 1.97
CA ASP A 149 6.49 6.33 2.94
C ASP A 149 5.29 7.21 3.30
N TYR A 150 4.25 6.60 3.88
CA TYR A 150 2.95 7.23 4.07
C TYR A 150 2.97 8.45 4.99
N ALA A 151 3.81 8.44 6.03
CA ALA A 151 3.94 9.56 6.95
C ALA A 151 4.46 10.82 6.24
N GLU A 152 5.40 10.67 5.32
CA GLU A 152 5.95 11.74 4.48
C GLU A 152 4.97 12.17 3.38
N ALA A 153 4.15 11.24 2.88
CA ALA A 153 3.15 11.52 1.86
C ALA A 153 2.02 12.43 2.39
N VAL A 154 1.52 12.18 3.62
CA VAL A 154 0.35 12.87 4.21
C VAL A 154 0.43 14.39 4.12
N PRO A 155 1.47 15.11 4.62
CA PRO A 155 1.50 16.56 4.60
C PRO A 155 1.49 17.12 3.17
N LEU A 156 2.16 16.46 2.23
CA LEU A 156 2.24 16.88 0.83
C LEU A 156 0.91 16.67 0.10
N LEU A 157 0.30 15.51 0.27
CA LEU A 157 -1.00 15.19 -0.32
C LEU A 157 -2.12 16.06 0.27
N LYS A 158 -2.07 16.36 1.58
CA LYS A 158 -3.01 17.27 2.23
C LYS A 158 -2.90 18.69 1.68
N GLN A 159 -1.68 19.20 1.51
CA GLN A 159 -1.46 20.51 0.86
C GLN A 159 -1.97 20.53 -0.58
N ALA A 160 -1.74 19.47 -1.33
CA ALA A 160 -2.18 19.35 -2.71
C ALA A 160 -3.71 19.26 -2.81
N ALA A 161 -4.36 18.43 -1.98
CA ALA A 161 -5.82 18.25 -1.95
C ALA A 161 -6.57 19.54 -1.56
N ALA A 162 -6.00 20.35 -0.67
CA ALA A 162 -6.58 21.64 -0.30
C ALA A 162 -6.65 22.63 -1.48
N ARG A 163 -5.75 22.50 -2.46
CA ARG A 163 -5.70 23.37 -3.65
C ARG A 163 -6.49 22.83 -4.83
N ASP A 164 -6.47 21.51 -5.01
CA ASP A 164 -7.24 20.83 -6.05
C ASP A 164 -8.41 20.07 -5.41
N GLN A 165 -9.48 20.81 -5.16
CA GLN A 165 -10.65 20.31 -4.44
C GLN A 165 -11.48 19.28 -5.23
N GLN A 166 -11.27 19.14 -6.53
CA GLN A 166 -12.02 18.21 -7.38
C GLN A 166 -11.25 16.90 -7.67
N ASN A 167 -10.03 16.77 -7.17
CA ASN A 167 -9.16 15.63 -7.46
C ASN A 167 -9.44 14.45 -6.52
N LEU A 168 -10.37 13.59 -6.93
CA LEU A 168 -10.72 12.39 -6.19
C LEU A 168 -9.54 11.42 -5.99
N PRO A 169 -8.75 11.06 -7.04
CA PRO A 169 -7.58 10.20 -6.86
C PRO A 169 -6.57 10.70 -5.83
N LEU A 170 -6.38 12.00 -5.74
CA LEU A 170 -5.48 12.61 -4.77
C LEU A 170 -5.99 12.45 -3.33
N ARG A 171 -7.31 12.60 -3.12
CA ARG A 171 -7.95 12.38 -1.81
C ARG A 171 -7.89 10.92 -1.39
N LEU A 172 -8.14 10.01 -2.31
CA LEU A 172 -8.01 8.57 -2.02
C LEU A 172 -6.56 8.22 -1.62
N ALA A 173 -5.56 8.73 -2.33
CA ALA A 173 -4.16 8.55 -1.96
C ALA A 173 -3.82 9.15 -0.58
N LEU A 174 -4.43 10.30 -0.25
CA LEU A 174 -4.31 10.92 1.08
C LEU A 174 -4.96 10.04 2.15
N ALA A 175 -6.20 9.58 1.94
CA ALA A 175 -6.89 8.71 2.89
C ALA A 175 -6.13 7.41 3.16
N HIS A 176 -5.63 6.76 2.12
CA HIS A 176 -4.73 5.60 2.25
C HIS A 176 -3.47 5.93 3.05
N SER A 177 -2.82 7.07 2.74
CA SER A 177 -1.61 7.47 3.46
C SER A 177 -1.90 7.75 4.94
N CYS A 178 -3.03 8.38 5.26
CA CYS A 178 -3.49 8.60 6.63
C CYS A 178 -3.73 7.27 7.36
N LEU A 179 -4.40 6.31 6.72
CA LEU A 179 -4.69 5.00 7.31
C LEU A 179 -3.40 4.24 7.66
N TRP A 180 -2.50 4.09 6.71
CA TRP A 180 -1.27 3.33 6.91
C TRP A 180 -0.24 4.04 7.80
N SER A 181 -0.32 5.38 7.93
CA SER A 181 0.46 6.14 8.92
C SER A 181 -0.23 6.25 10.28
N LYS A 182 -1.36 5.55 10.47
CA LYS A 182 -2.15 5.51 11.74
C LYS A 182 -2.73 6.86 12.16
N GLN A 183 -2.95 7.74 11.21
CA GLN A 183 -3.64 9.02 11.41
C GLN A 183 -5.15 8.82 11.18
N LEU A 184 -5.80 8.03 12.04
CA LEU A 184 -7.15 7.53 11.79
C LEU A 184 -8.21 8.64 11.67
N GLN A 185 -8.09 9.72 12.46
CA GLN A 185 -9.00 10.85 12.31
C GLN A 185 -8.86 11.53 10.95
N CYS A 186 -7.64 11.63 10.40
CA CYS A 186 -7.42 12.15 9.06
C CYS A 186 -8.17 11.34 7.98
N VAL A 187 -8.26 10.01 8.14
CA VAL A 187 -9.05 9.17 7.21
C VAL A 187 -10.51 9.60 7.21
N LEU A 188 -11.10 9.78 8.41
CA LEU A 188 -12.51 10.17 8.54
C LEU A 188 -12.78 11.58 8.01
N ASP A 189 -11.84 12.52 8.22
CA ASP A 189 -11.96 13.89 7.70
C ASP A 189 -11.95 13.86 6.16
N VAL A 190 -10.99 13.13 5.55
CA VAL A 190 -10.87 13.00 4.08
C VAL A 190 -12.04 12.21 3.49
N TYR A 191 -12.56 11.21 4.19
CA TYR A 191 -13.76 10.47 3.82
C TYR A 191 -14.94 11.41 3.55
N HIS A 192 -15.21 12.33 4.47
CA HIS A 192 -16.27 13.32 4.27
C HIS A 192 -16.04 14.20 3.06
N GLU A 193 -14.79 14.60 2.78
CA GLU A 193 -14.46 15.35 1.57
C GLU A 193 -14.71 14.51 0.30
N ILE A 194 -14.35 13.23 0.29
CA ILE A 194 -14.59 12.32 -0.83
C ILE A 194 -16.07 12.20 -1.14
N LEU A 195 -16.91 12.04 -0.13
CA LEU A 195 -18.37 11.93 -0.30
C LEU A 195 -19.01 13.17 -0.92
N THR A 196 -18.39 14.35 -0.79
CA THR A 196 -18.86 15.54 -1.50
C THR A 196 -18.61 15.50 -3.01
N LEU A 197 -17.63 14.71 -3.46
CA LEU A 197 -17.25 14.54 -4.87
C LEU A 197 -17.90 13.30 -5.48
N ASN A 198 -17.99 12.25 -4.71
CA ASN A 198 -18.61 10.98 -5.09
C ASN A 198 -19.36 10.43 -3.89
N SER A 199 -20.68 10.56 -3.86
CA SER A 199 -21.55 10.16 -2.76
C SER A 199 -21.60 8.64 -2.54
N GLU A 200 -21.13 7.85 -3.50
CA GLU A 200 -21.11 6.38 -3.47
C GLU A 200 -19.71 5.87 -3.83
N SER A 201 -18.76 6.00 -2.91
CA SER A 201 -17.38 5.54 -3.10
C SER A 201 -17.08 4.33 -2.21
N ALA A 202 -17.16 3.14 -2.78
CA ALA A 202 -16.85 1.89 -2.07
C ALA A 202 -15.44 1.92 -1.45
N GLU A 203 -14.44 2.41 -2.18
CA GLU A 203 -13.06 2.53 -1.68
C GLU A 203 -12.97 3.47 -0.47
N ALA A 204 -13.69 4.61 -0.50
CA ALA A 204 -13.72 5.54 0.64
C ALA A 204 -14.43 4.94 1.85
N ASP A 205 -15.55 4.25 1.63
CA ASP A 205 -16.29 3.54 2.69
C ASP A 205 -15.42 2.44 3.33
N MET A 206 -14.67 1.67 2.54
CA MET A 206 -13.72 0.67 3.04
C MET A 206 -12.64 1.30 3.91
N LEU A 207 -12.00 2.39 3.45
CA LEU A 207 -10.97 3.10 4.21
C LEU A 207 -11.49 3.64 5.55
N ALA A 208 -12.71 4.22 5.53
CA ALA A 208 -13.37 4.67 6.75
C ALA A 208 -13.70 3.49 7.68
N GLY A 209 -14.13 2.36 7.11
CA GLY A 209 -14.40 1.13 7.85
C GLY A 209 -13.15 0.59 8.54
N GLU A 210 -12.02 0.51 7.85
CA GLU A 210 -10.75 0.08 8.42
C GLU A 210 -10.27 1.02 9.53
N ALA A 211 -10.40 2.33 9.33
CA ALA A 211 -10.03 3.31 10.36
C ALA A 211 -10.90 3.16 11.63
N LEU A 212 -12.21 2.96 11.49
CA LEU A 212 -13.13 2.76 12.60
C LEU A 212 -12.85 1.44 13.34
N ASP A 213 -12.51 0.35 12.62
CA ASP A 213 -12.13 -0.91 13.24
C ASP A 213 -10.85 -0.76 14.08
N GLU A 214 -9.84 -0.08 13.57
CA GLU A 214 -8.64 0.23 14.35
C GLU A 214 -8.91 1.11 15.56
N MET A 215 -9.88 2.03 15.48
CA MET A 215 -10.38 2.84 16.60
C MET A 215 -11.26 2.04 17.57
N LYS A 216 -11.50 0.74 17.30
CA LYS A 216 -12.37 -0.16 18.08
C LYS A 216 -13.86 0.19 18.03
N ASP A 217 -14.27 0.96 17.03
CA ASP A 217 -15.69 1.15 16.69
C ASP A 217 -16.15 0.10 15.68
N SER A 218 -16.33 -1.13 16.14
CA SER A 218 -16.75 -2.25 15.30
C SER A 218 -18.15 -2.05 14.69
N ALA A 219 -19.02 -1.29 15.34
CA ALA A 219 -20.36 -0.99 14.80
C ALA A 219 -20.28 0.00 13.65
N GLY A 220 -19.50 1.08 13.81
CA GLY A 220 -19.19 2.03 12.74
C GLY A 220 -18.51 1.35 11.57
N ALA A 221 -17.48 0.54 11.82
CA ALA A 221 -16.75 -0.21 10.79
C ALA A 221 -17.69 -1.10 9.97
N THR A 222 -18.53 -1.90 10.63
CA THR A 222 -19.51 -2.76 9.95
C THR A 222 -20.49 -1.96 9.08
N LYS A 223 -20.93 -0.78 9.57
CA LYS A 223 -21.80 0.11 8.80
C LYS A 223 -21.11 0.59 7.52
N MET A 224 -19.84 1.00 7.60
CA MET A 224 -19.08 1.48 6.45
C MET A 224 -18.84 0.37 5.44
N PHE A 225 -18.41 -0.81 5.87
CA PHE A 225 -18.22 -1.92 4.93
C PHE A 225 -19.54 -2.38 4.27
N ARG A 226 -20.68 -2.32 4.96
CA ARG A 226 -21.99 -2.56 4.34
C ARG A 226 -22.32 -1.50 3.29
N ALA A 227 -22.01 -0.23 3.55
CA ALA A 227 -22.16 0.83 2.54
C ALA A 227 -21.26 0.59 1.33
N ALA A 228 -20.00 0.18 1.54
CA ALA A 228 -19.07 -0.17 0.47
C ALA A 228 -19.61 -1.31 -0.43
N VAL A 229 -20.16 -2.39 0.17
CA VAL A 229 -20.79 -3.49 -0.57
C VAL A 229 -22.00 -3.00 -1.38
N GLN A 230 -22.80 -2.07 -0.85
CA GLN A 230 -23.93 -1.49 -1.56
C GLN A 230 -23.49 -0.59 -2.72
N ALA A 231 -22.45 0.21 -2.53
CA ALA A 231 -21.91 1.13 -3.53
C ALA A 231 -21.28 0.38 -4.70
N ASN A 232 -20.45 -0.63 -4.44
CA ASN A 232 -19.83 -1.46 -5.46
C ASN A 232 -19.55 -2.89 -4.95
N PRO A 233 -20.46 -3.86 -5.17
CA PRO A 233 -20.25 -5.24 -4.72
C PRO A 233 -19.13 -5.99 -5.46
N LYS A 234 -18.55 -5.37 -6.51
CA LYS A 234 -17.40 -5.92 -7.25
C LYS A 234 -16.08 -5.22 -6.92
N GLU A 235 -16.11 -4.28 -5.99
CA GLU A 235 -14.85 -3.66 -5.52
C GLU A 235 -13.96 -4.73 -4.90
N PRO A 236 -12.69 -4.82 -5.29
CA PRO A 236 -11.77 -5.82 -4.73
C PRO A 236 -11.72 -5.77 -3.20
N ASN A 237 -11.84 -6.92 -2.56
CA ASN A 237 -11.83 -7.09 -1.10
C ASN A 237 -13.02 -6.50 -0.33
N VAL A 238 -14.05 -5.95 -0.98
CA VAL A 238 -15.19 -5.33 -0.29
C VAL A 238 -15.95 -6.33 0.56
N HIS A 239 -16.26 -7.51 0.00
CA HIS A 239 -16.91 -8.59 0.72
C HIS A 239 -15.96 -9.26 1.72
N PHE A 240 -14.67 -9.39 1.39
CA PHE A 240 -13.68 -9.90 2.34
C PHE A 240 -13.61 -9.02 3.60
N GLY A 241 -13.54 -7.69 3.46
CA GLY A 241 -13.49 -6.76 4.59
C GLY A 241 -14.72 -6.88 5.51
N LEU A 242 -15.93 -6.89 4.93
CA LEU A 242 -17.15 -7.09 5.71
C LEU A 242 -17.17 -8.48 6.38
N GLY A 243 -16.85 -9.52 5.62
CA GLY A 243 -16.79 -10.89 6.11
C GLY A 243 -15.81 -11.06 7.28
N TYR A 244 -14.63 -10.45 7.19
CA TYR A 244 -13.62 -10.48 8.24
C TYR A 244 -14.11 -9.80 9.54
N LEU A 245 -14.73 -8.62 9.44
CA LEU A 245 -15.34 -7.96 10.60
C LEU A 245 -16.42 -8.81 11.27
N LEU A 246 -17.31 -9.39 10.48
CA LEU A 246 -18.36 -10.28 10.98
C LEU A 246 -17.77 -11.55 11.62
N TRP A 247 -16.70 -12.09 11.06
CA TRP A 247 -15.98 -13.23 11.61
C TRP A 247 -15.34 -12.88 12.97
N THR A 248 -14.70 -11.72 13.12
CA THR A 248 -14.14 -11.27 14.41
C THR A 248 -15.20 -11.09 15.48
N GLN A 249 -16.42 -10.70 15.07
CA GLN A 249 -17.61 -10.58 15.92
C GLN A 249 -18.29 -11.94 16.17
N LYS A 250 -17.76 -13.04 15.62
CA LYS A 250 -18.32 -14.40 15.70
C LYS A 250 -19.70 -14.57 15.04
N ILE A 251 -20.03 -13.70 14.09
CA ILE A 251 -21.26 -13.78 13.30
C ILE A 251 -20.97 -14.64 12.05
N TYR A 252 -20.60 -15.90 12.28
CA TYR A 252 -20.08 -16.81 11.26
C TYR A 252 -21.01 -17.05 10.06
N PRO A 253 -22.36 -17.18 10.21
CA PRO A 253 -23.24 -17.41 9.08
C PRO A 253 -23.26 -16.23 8.06
N GLU A 254 -23.19 -14.99 8.56
CA GLU A 254 -23.14 -13.83 7.68
C GLU A 254 -21.72 -13.69 7.08
N ALA A 255 -20.67 -13.87 7.91
CA ALA A 255 -19.30 -13.86 7.44
C ALA A 255 -19.07 -14.85 6.28
N ALA A 256 -19.58 -16.08 6.40
CA ALA A 256 -19.47 -17.08 5.36
C ALA A 256 -20.12 -16.66 4.04
N LYS A 257 -21.27 -15.96 4.10
CA LYS A 257 -21.93 -15.41 2.90
C LYS A 257 -21.08 -14.37 2.21
N GLU A 258 -20.47 -13.47 2.98
CA GLU A 258 -19.61 -12.42 2.43
C GLU A 258 -18.33 -13.02 1.83
N PHE A 259 -17.69 -13.98 2.48
CA PHE A 259 -16.53 -14.66 1.89
C PHE A 259 -16.89 -15.43 0.61
N GLN A 260 -18.08 -16.03 0.53
CA GLN A 260 -18.58 -16.67 -0.70
C GLN A 260 -18.80 -15.62 -1.81
N ALA A 261 -19.30 -14.43 -1.48
CA ALA A 261 -19.47 -13.34 -2.44
C ALA A 261 -18.12 -12.84 -2.98
N GLU A 262 -17.11 -12.72 -2.12
CA GLU A 262 -15.74 -12.39 -2.57
C GLU A 262 -15.19 -13.47 -3.51
N LEU A 263 -15.39 -14.74 -3.18
CA LEU A 263 -14.97 -15.86 -4.03
C LEU A 263 -15.75 -15.96 -5.35
N ALA A 264 -16.93 -15.36 -5.45
CA ALA A 264 -17.65 -15.21 -6.72
C ALA A 264 -17.02 -14.11 -7.59
N ASN A 265 -16.41 -13.08 -6.99
CA ASN A 265 -15.67 -12.03 -7.67
C ASN A 265 -14.23 -12.47 -8.01
N ASP A 266 -13.53 -13.08 -7.06
CA ASP A 266 -12.18 -13.64 -7.20
C ASP A 266 -12.12 -15.08 -6.68
N PRO A 267 -12.26 -16.10 -7.56
CA PRO A 267 -12.26 -17.52 -7.19
C PRO A 267 -10.96 -18.04 -6.57
N ASP A 268 -9.87 -17.28 -6.68
CA ASP A 268 -8.56 -17.63 -6.13
C ASP A 268 -8.15 -16.81 -4.91
N HIS A 269 -9.09 -16.02 -4.34
CA HIS A 269 -8.85 -15.22 -3.14
C HIS A 269 -8.58 -16.10 -1.90
N ALA A 270 -7.31 -16.39 -1.67
CA ALA A 270 -6.87 -17.37 -0.66
C ALA A 270 -7.35 -17.04 0.77
N GLN A 271 -7.38 -15.76 1.14
CA GLN A 271 -7.83 -15.35 2.47
C GLN A 271 -9.34 -15.59 2.65
N SER A 272 -10.17 -15.30 1.64
CA SER A 272 -11.60 -15.60 1.72
C SER A 272 -11.87 -17.11 1.83
N MET A 273 -11.10 -17.96 1.11
CA MET A 273 -11.19 -19.40 1.29
C MET A 273 -10.83 -19.83 2.72
N LEU A 274 -9.77 -19.27 3.27
CA LEU A 274 -9.29 -19.58 4.62
C LEU A 274 -10.35 -19.23 5.67
N TYR A 275 -10.81 -17.98 5.69
CA TYR A 275 -11.78 -17.53 6.68
C TYR A 275 -13.19 -18.12 6.46
N LEU A 276 -13.56 -18.46 5.20
CA LEU A 276 -14.77 -19.23 4.92
C LEU A 276 -14.68 -20.63 5.54
N ALA A 277 -13.52 -21.28 5.40
CA ALA A 277 -13.31 -22.60 5.98
C ALA A 277 -13.36 -22.57 7.51
N ASP A 278 -12.67 -21.61 8.14
CA ASP A 278 -12.73 -21.47 9.61
C ASP A 278 -14.16 -21.15 10.08
N ALA A 279 -14.87 -20.22 9.43
CA ALA A 279 -16.28 -19.93 9.76
C ALA A 279 -17.16 -21.19 9.68
N ASN A 280 -16.96 -22.05 8.66
CA ASN A 280 -17.68 -23.33 8.56
C ASN A 280 -17.28 -24.31 9.67
N LEU A 281 -16.01 -24.35 10.10
CA LEU A 281 -15.61 -25.14 11.26
C LEU A 281 -16.26 -24.66 12.56
N GLN A 282 -16.35 -23.34 12.75
CA GLN A 282 -17.04 -22.78 13.92
C GLN A 282 -18.55 -23.09 13.90
N MET A 283 -19.13 -23.32 12.72
CA MET A 283 -20.51 -23.80 12.53
C MET A 283 -20.64 -25.32 12.52
N ASN A 284 -19.56 -26.06 12.86
CA ASN A 284 -19.52 -27.53 12.86
C ASN A 284 -19.84 -28.15 11.47
N GLN A 285 -19.27 -27.58 10.42
CA GLN A 285 -19.40 -28.03 9.01
C GLN A 285 -18.02 -28.38 8.40
N PRO A 286 -17.29 -29.36 8.94
CA PRO A 286 -15.93 -29.69 8.50
C PRO A 286 -15.86 -30.21 7.06
N GLU A 287 -16.94 -30.80 6.55
CA GLU A 287 -17.07 -31.29 5.18
C GLU A 287 -17.01 -30.18 4.14
N VAL A 288 -17.46 -28.97 4.49
CA VAL A 288 -17.38 -27.77 3.65
C VAL A 288 -15.99 -27.13 3.76
N ALA A 289 -15.42 -27.13 4.98
CA ALA A 289 -14.12 -26.51 5.25
C ALA A 289 -12.95 -27.28 4.62
N LEU A 290 -12.96 -28.61 4.65
CA LEU A 290 -11.83 -29.45 4.25
C LEU A 290 -11.32 -29.15 2.82
N PRO A 291 -12.16 -29.14 1.76
CA PRO A 291 -11.68 -28.89 0.41
C PRO A 291 -11.13 -27.47 0.22
N LEU A 292 -11.67 -26.48 0.93
CA LEU A 292 -11.17 -25.10 0.91
C LEU A 292 -9.78 -25.03 1.50
N LEU A 293 -9.56 -25.59 2.69
CA LEU A 293 -8.25 -25.63 3.38
C LEU A 293 -7.20 -26.37 2.55
N GLN A 294 -7.57 -27.49 1.91
CA GLN A 294 -6.68 -28.21 1.01
C GLN A 294 -6.29 -27.36 -0.22
N LYS A 295 -7.15 -26.48 -0.70
CA LYS A 295 -6.82 -25.54 -1.76
C LYS A 295 -5.90 -24.43 -1.22
N VAL A 296 -6.20 -23.86 -0.05
CA VAL A 296 -5.39 -22.81 0.59
C VAL A 296 -3.94 -23.26 0.79
N VAL A 297 -3.69 -24.44 1.39
CA VAL A 297 -2.33 -24.92 1.64
C VAL A 297 -1.55 -25.26 0.36
N LYS A 298 -2.23 -25.48 -0.76
CA LYS A 298 -1.59 -25.60 -2.08
C LYS A 298 -1.18 -24.27 -2.65
N LEU A 299 -2.00 -23.24 -2.45
CA LEU A 299 -1.72 -21.88 -2.92
C LEU A 299 -0.68 -21.18 -2.07
N ASP A 300 -0.80 -21.32 -0.75
CA ASP A 300 0.14 -20.76 0.22
C ASP A 300 0.42 -21.75 1.36
N PRO A 301 1.50 -22.54 1.26
CA PRO A 301 1.90 -23.50 2.29
C PRO A 301 2.35 -22.86 3.62
N SER A 302 2.44 -21.55 3.71
CA SER A 302 2.86 -20.83 4.93
C SER A 302 1.70 -20.41 5.84
N GLN A 303 0.46 -20.72 5.47
CA GLN A 303 -0.74 -20.35 6.23
C GLN A 303 -0.93 -21.25 7.47
N SER A 304 -0.43 -20.79 8.62
CA SER A 304 -0.49 -21.53 9.88
C SER A 304 -1.92 -21.88 10.29
N LEU A 305 -2.88 -20.97 10.10
CA LEU A 305 -4.29 -21.22 10.44
C LEU A 305 -4.87 -22.36 9.59
N ALA A 306 -4.56 -22.44 8.30
CA ALA A 306 -5.04 -23.52 7.45
C ALA A 306 -4.52 -24.89 7.90
N HIS A 307 -3.24 -24.97 8.30
CA HIS A 307 -2.66 -26.19 8.84
C HIS A 307 -3.25 -26.57 10.21
N LEU A 308 -3.52 -25.58 11.07
CA LEU A 308 -4.22 -25.80 12.33
C LEU A 308 -5.60 -26.41 12.11
N ASP A 309 -6.39 -25.83 11.21
CA ASP A 309 -7.75 -26.26 10.91
C ASP A 309 -7.80 -27.63 10.25
N LEU A 310 -6.89 -27.92 9.31
CA LEU A 310 -6.71 -29.28 8.76
C LEU A 310 -6.37 -30.27 9.87
N GLY A 311 -5.47 -29.90 10.77
CA GLY A 311 -5.08 -30.73 11.90
C GLY A 311 -6.26 -31.04 12.84
N ILE A 312 -7.16 -30.07 13.05
CA ILE A 312 -8.41 -30.25 13.82
C ILE A 312 -9.31 -31.26 13.12
N ILE A 313 -9.61 -31.03 11.84
CA ILE A 313 -10.49 -31.93 11.04
C ILE A 313 -9.93 -33.36 11.02
N TYR A 314 -8.64 -33.55 10.80
CA TYR A 314 -8.02 -34.87 10.77
C TYR A 314 -8.01 -35.52 12.14
N SER A 315 -7.74 -34.79 13.23
CA SER A 315 -7.80 -35.29 14.59
C SER A 315 -9.21 -35.77 14.95
N ASP A 316 -10.23 -34.97 14.64
CA ASP A 316 -11.62 -35.28 14.97
C ASP A 316 -12.16 -36.46 14.12
N SER A 317 -11.59 -36.69 12.92
CA SER A 317 -11.89 -37.86 12.07
C SER A 317 -11.00 -39.09 12.34
N GLY A 318 -10.16 -39.06 13.36
CA GLY A 318 -9.29 -40.17 13.74
C GLY A 318 -8.07 -40.40 12.81
N LYS A 319 -7.81 -39.48 11.86
CA LYS A 319 -6.66 -39.53 10.97
C LYS A 319 -5.41 -38.93 11.68
N ASN A 320 -4.94 -39.65 12.72
CA ASN A 320 -3.96 -39.14 13.66
C ASN A 320 -2.61 -38.77 13.03
N ASP A 321 -2.16 -39.52 12.02
CA ASP A 321 -0.87 -39.24 11.35
C ASP A 321 -0.96 -37.96 10.52
N ASP A 322 -2.07 -37.72 9.80
CA ASP A 322 -2.33 -36.49 9.06
C ASP A 322 -2.48 -35.31 10.03
N ALA A 323 -3.22 -35.50 11.12
CA ALA A 323 -3.37 -34.48 12.15
C ALA A 323 -2.01 -34.09 12.78
N MET A 324 -1.17 -35.03 13.08
CA MET A 324 0.17 -34.82 13.65
C MET A 324 1.03 -33.99 12.67
N ARG A 325 1.01 -34.34 11.38
CA ARG A 325 1.77 -33.60 10.35
C ARG A 325 1.33 -32.17 10.27
N GLU A 326 0.02 -31.93 10.14
CA GLU A 326 -0.53 -30.57 9.96
C GLU A 326 -0.35 -29.71 11.22
N LEU A 327 -0.65 -30.23 12.42
CA LEU A 327 -0.45 -29.50 13.68
C LEU A 327 1.03 -29.19 13.96
N THR A 328 1.94 -30.11 13.65
CA THR A 328 3.38 -29.86 13.79
C THR A 328 3.84 -28.76 12.84
N LEU A 329 3.33 -28.74 11.62
CA LEU A 329 3.64 -27.67 10.66
C LEU A 329 3.08 -26.32 11.12
N ALA A 330 1.83 -26.28 11.61
CA ALA A 330 1.23 -25.09 12.19
C ALA A 330 2.08 -24.52 13.35
N ALA A 331 2.55 -25.40 14.26
CA ALA A 331 3.42 -25.03 15.38
C ALA A 331 4.79 -24.48 14.91
N LYS A 332 5.32 -25.00 13.81
CA LYS A 332 6.57 -24.49 13.22
C LYS A 332 6.40 -23.13 12.58
N LEU A 333 5.27 -22.91 11.90
CA LEU A 333 4.95 -21.63 11.22
C LEU A 333 4.63 -20.52 12.22
N LYS A 334 3.92 -20.87 13.31
CA LYS A 334 3.52 -19.92 14.35
C LYS A 334 3.73 -20.54 15.75
N PRO A 335 4.97 -20.50 16.26
CA PRO A 335 5.35 -21.19 17.49
C PRO A 335 4.80 -20.57 18.79
N ASP A 336 4.20 -19.41 18.71
CA ASP A 336 3.55 -18.67 19.79
C ASP A 336 2.02 -18.80 19.80
N GLU A 337 1.45 -19.62 18.91
CA GLU A 337 0.01 -19.83 18.83
C GLU A 337 -0.46 -20.85 19.88
N VAL A 338 -1.14 -20.35 20.89
CA VAL A 338 -1.61 -21.16 22.05
C VAL A 338 -2.48 -22.35 21.61
N ASN A 339 -3.39 -22.12 20.65
CA ASN A 339 -4.35 -23.14 20.22
C ASN A 339 -3.65 -24.34 19.55
N VAL A 340 -2.59 -24.09 18.79
CA VAL A 340 -1.82 -25.14 18.13
C VAL A 340 -1.21 -26.09 19.16
N HIS A 341 -0.55 -25.55 20.21
CA HIS A 341 0.07 -26.36 21.27
C HIS A 341 -0.96 -27.11 22.10
N TRP A 342 -2.11 -26.48 22.37
CA TRP A 342 -3.20 -27.17 23.04
C TRP A 342 -3.75 -28.34 22.22
N ARG A 343 -3.92 -28.17 20.88
CA ARG A 343 -4.35 -29.24 19.97
C ARG A 343 -3.35 -30.34 19.86
N LEU A 344 -2.03 -30.04 19.75
CA LEU A 344 -0.96 -31.05 19.81
C LEU A 344 -0.98 -31.81 21.11
N GLY A 345 -1.10 -31.13 22.24
CA GLY A 345 -1.19 -31.80 23.57
C GLY A 345 -2.37 -32.76 23.65
N ARG A 346 -3.54 -32.37 23.13
CA ARG A 346 -4.70 -33.27 23.04
C ARG A 346 -4.43 -34.48 22.15
N LEU A 347 -3.84 -34.31 20.99
CA LEU A 347 -3.53 -35.38 20.05
C LEU A 347 -2.51 -36.35 20.67
N TYR A 348 -1.42 -35.86 21.28
CA TYR A 348 -0.46 -36.70 21.99
C TYR A 348 -1.12 -37.49 23.12
N ARG A 349 -2.02 -36.89 23.89
CA ARG A 349 -2.78 -37.57 24.94
C ARG A 349 -3.64 -38.71 24.36
N THR A 350 -4.31 -38.49 23.26
CA THR A 350 -5.13 -39.49 22.54
C THR A 350 -4.26 -40.67 22.08
N LEU A 351 -3.02 -40.40 21.65
CA LEU A 351 -2.04 -41.38 21.22
C LEU A 351 -1.30 -42.09 22.39
N GLY A 352 -1.64 -41.79 23.66
CA GLY A 352 -1.00 -42.34 24.84
C GLY A 352 0.38 -41.76 25.16
N LYS A 353 0.86 -40.77 24.44
CA LYS A 353 2.15 -40.09 24.59
C LYS A 353 2.05 -38.99 25.67
N LYS A 354 2.07 -39.42 26.96
CA LYS A 354 1.75 -38.52 28.09
C LYS A 354 2.80 -37.45 28.33
N ASP A 355 4.08 -37.75 28.11
CA ASP A 355 5.17 -36.81 28.35
C ASP A 355 5.17 -35.69 27.27
N GLU A 356 5.01 -36.05 26.01
CA GLU A 356 4.89 -35.10 24.91
C GLU A 356 3.63 -34.25 25.06
N ALA A 357 2.50 -34.84 25.50
CA ALA A 357 1.28 -34.09 25.78
C ALA A 357 1.48 -33.02 26.86
N LYS A 358 2.21 -33.40 27.95
CA LYS A 358 2.52 -32.45 29.03
C LYS A 358 3.37 -31.29 28.53
N VAL A 359 4.39 -31.53 27.72
CA VAL A 359 5.27 -30.51 27.16
C VAL A 359 4.43 -29.48 26.37
N GLU A 360 3.52 -29.95 25.51
CA GLU A 360 2.69 -29.07 24.70
C GLU A 360 1.66 -28.28 25.53
N PHE A 361 1.05 -28.89 26.55
CA PHE A 361 0.15 -28.16 27.45
C PHE A 361 0.88 -27.14 28.33
N ASP A 362 2.10 -27.46 28.82
CA ASP A 362 2.91 -26.51 29.59
C ASP A 362 3.30 -25.30 28.72
N LYS A 363 3.62 -25.54 27.43
CA LYS A 363 3.89 -24.48 26.48
C LYS A 363 2.67 -23.61 26.23
N ALA A 364 1.51 -24.19 25.97
CA ALA A 364 0.26 -23.41 25.80
C ALA A 364 -0.06 -22.56 27.06
N SER A 365 0.15 -23.13 28.26
CA SER A 365 -0.05 -22.42 29.51
C SER A 365 0.90 -21.24 29.70
N SER A 366 2.19 -21.42 29.34
CA SER A 366 3.19 -20.36 29.45
C SER A 366 2.91 -19.19 28.47
N LEU A 367 2.47 -19.51 27.25
CA LEU A 367 2.08 -18.51 26.25
C LEU A 367 0.86 -17.69 26.72
N ASN A 368 -0.17 -18.35 27.30
CA ASN A 368 -1.33 -17.64 27.86
C ASN A 368 -0.91 -16.67 28.97
N LYS A 369 -0.02 -17.11 29.91
CA LYS A 369 0.46 -16.22 30.97
C LYS A 369 1.20 -15.00 30.42
N ALA A 370 2.01 -15.19 29.39
CA ALA A 370 2.73 -14.09 28.76
C ALA A 370 1.76 -13.06 28.13
N VAL A 371 0.67 -13.51 27.51
CA VAL A 371 -0.38 -12.64 26.95
C VAL A 371 -1.07 -11.87 28.07
N ASP A 372 -1.44 -12.52 29.18
CA ASP A 372 -2.09 -11.86 30.33
C ASP A 372 -1.18 -10.81 30.98
N GLU A 373 0.12 -11.11 31.13
CA GLU A 373 1.10 -10.20 31.69
C GLU A 373 1.33 -8.97 30.78
N ASP A 374 1.36 -9.14 29.46
CA ASP A 374 1.47 -8.05 28.50
C ASP A 374 0.22 -7.16 28.52
N LEU A 375 -0.96 -7.75 28.62
CA LEU A 375 -2.22 -7.03 28.78
C LEU A 375 -2.24 -6.20 30.05
N LEU A 376 -1.83 -6.78 31.19
CA LEU A 376 -1.74 -6.06 32.48
C LEU A 376 -0.73 -4.91 32.42
N LYS A 377 0.42 -5.08 31.77
CA LYS A 377 1.39 -3.99 31.56
C LYS A 377 0.80 -2.86 30.72
N LYS A 378 0.08 -3.18 29.64
CA LYS A 378 -0.59 -2.18 28.81
C LYS A 378 -1.67 -1.42 29.59
N MET A 379 -2.46 -2.10 30.41
CA MET A 379 -3.48 -1.48 31.27
C MET A 379 -2.85 -0.63 32.39
N GLY A 380 -1.74 -1.08 32.98
CA GLY A 380 -1.01 -0.31 34.01
C GLY A 380 -0.36 0.97 33.50
N ASN A 381 0.02 1.01 32.23
CA ASN A 381 0.61 2.20 31.62
C ASN A 381 -0.44 3.24 31.14
N THR A 382 -1.73 2.88 31.14
CA THR A 382 -2.82 3.79 30.72
C THR A 382 -3.42 4.60 31.87
N HIS A 383 -3.02 4.32 33.12
CA HIS A 383 -3.39 5.16 34.26
C HIS A 383 -2.19 6.02 34.67
N PRO A 384 -2.18 7.34 34.41
CA PRO A 384 -1.20 8.21 35.05
C PRO A 384 -1.45 8.13 36.57
N ARG A 385 -0.41 7.74 37.32
CA ARG A 385 -0.39 7.83 38.78
C ARG A 385 -0.94 9.19 39.17
N ALA A 386 -2.10 9.22 39.79
CA ALA A 386 -2.62 10.45 40.41
C ALA A 386 -1.53 11.00 41.33
N ALA A 387 -1.09 12.22 41.05
CA ALA A 387 -0.14 12.89 41.88
C ALA A 387 -0.68 12.90 43.29
N GLU A 388 0.07 12.33 44.25
CA GLU A 388 -0.22 12.46 45.69
C GLU A 388 -0.32 13.96 46.01
N THR A 389 -1.52 14.44 46.11
CA THR A 389 -1.82 15.73 46.73
C THR A 389 -1.40 15.62 48.18
N LYS A 390 -0.24 16.15 48.52
CA LYS A 390 0.14 16.40 49.92
C LYS A 390 -0.97 17.24 50.57
N VAL A 391 -1.71 16.61 51.45
CA VAL A 391 -2.61 17.32 52.38
C VAL A 391 -1.72 18.23 53.25
N PRO A 392 -1.96 19.55 53.31
CA PRO A 392 -1.24 20.39 54.24
C PRO A 392 -1.56 19.98 55.67
N GLN A 393 -0.58 19.60 56.46
CA GLN A 393 -0.73 19.41 57.90
C GLN A 393 -1.10 20.77 58.48
N ALA A 394 -2.21 20.79 59.22
CA ALA A 394 -2.62 21.94 60.04
C ALA A 394 -1.61 22.15 61.16
N ASP A 395 -1.11 23.39 61.28
CA ASP A 395 -0.22 23.88 62.33
C ASP A 395 -1.02 23.94 63.67
N PRO A 396 -0.57 23.27 64.73
CA PRO A 396 -1.31 23.24 66.01
C PRO A 396 -1.03 24.44 66.93
N THR A 397 -0.49 25.57 66.44
CA THR A 397 -0.20 26.73 67.26
C THR A 397 -0.83 28.01 66.71
N ASN A 398 -2.11 28.20 67.00
CA ASN A 398 -2.65 29.53 67.36
C ASN A 398 -4.04 29.44 67.99
N PRO A 399 -4.28 30.21 69.12
CA PRO A 399 -5.43 30.06 69.99
C PRO A 399 -6.75 30.58 69.40
#